data_e3f30ff7a07d96a688c306781f9d17e5
#
_entry.id   e3f30ff7a07d96a688c306781f9d17e5
#
_cell.length_a   1.000
_cell.length_b   1.000
_cell.length_c   1.000
_cell.angle_alpha   90.00
_cell.angle_beta   90.00
_cell.angle_gamma   90.00
#
_symmetry.space_group_name_H-M   'P 1'
#
loop_
_entity.id
_entity.type
_entity.pdbx_description
1 polymer ?
#
loop_
_entity_poly.entity_id
_entity_poly.type
_entity_poly.pdbx_seq_one_letter_code
_entity_poly.pdbx_strand_id
1 'polypeptide(L)'
;MNENEDKENNMTNYNEVITEDGVPIKMWTRGVPVEPEALQQLTNAARMPIVFHHVAAMPDVHLGIGATVGSVIPTFKAIIPAAVGVDIGCGLMACKTTLRAEDLPDNLGPLRAAIEKAVPHGRNPERRGRDHGAWETPPDEADAAWAGLVDEFDAICADYPKLKNTNNRKHMGTLGTGNHFIEVCLDEAGAVWFMLHSGSRGVGNAIGTRFIALAREEAMRNDVHLPDRDLAYFEEGSQYFGDYVRAVGWAQKFARANREVMMQRVVRAVRQVIARPFETHLEAVNCHHNYVQRETHFGEDVFVTRKGAVSAKKGELGIIPGSMGARSYIVRGKGNPESFESCSHGAGRVMSRTKAK
;
A
#
# COMPACT_ATOMS: atom_id res chain seq x y z
N MET A 1 -5.75 33.07 35.22
CA MET A 1 -5.55 31.85 34.37
C MET A 1 -6.85 31.66 33.65
N ASN A 2 -6.81 31.82 32.36
CA ASN A 2 -8.02 31.98 31.51
C ASN A 2 -8.66 30.65 31.19
N GLU A 3 -9.86 30.42 31.70
CA GLU A 3 -10.73 29.29 31.30
C GLU A 3 -11.19 29.32 29.80
N ASN A 4 -10.76 30.32 29.05
CA ASN A 4 -11.08 30.48 27.62
C ASN A 4 -10.06 29.84 26.66
N GLU A 5 -8.88 29.45 27.10
CA GLU A 5 -7.89 28.78 26.23
C GLU A 5 -8.16 27.28 26.05
N ASP A 6 -8.93 26.64 26.95
CA ASP A 6 -9.29 25.23 26.85
C ASP A 6 -10.51 24.95 25.94
N LYS A 7 -11.24 25.98 25.48
CA LYS A 7 -12.41 25.84 24.59
C LYS A 7 -12.10 25.92 23.12
N GLU A 8 -10.92 26.40 22.70
CA GLU A 8 -10.53 26.45 21.29
C GLU A 8 -9.92 25.14 20.76
N ASN A 9 -9.64 24.15 21.61
CA ASN A 9 -8.92 22.94 21.25
C ASN A 9 -9.83 21.72 20.97
N ASN A 10 -11.13 21.89 20.82
CA ASN A 10 -12.08 20.78 20.61
C ASN A 10 -12.78 20.81 19.23
N MET A 11 -12.20 21.50 18.24
CA MET A 11 -12.63 21.31 16.86
C MET A 11 -11.98 20.06 16.30
N THR A 12 -12.78 19.00 16.14
CA THR A 12 -12.37 17.81 15.39
C THR A 12 -11.80 18.23 14.03
N ASN A 13 -10.63 17.77 13.67
CA ASN A 13 -9.99 18.11 12.39
C ASN A 13 -10.53 17.27 11.20
N TYR A 14 -11.68 16.62 11.38
CA TYR A 14 -12.39 15.86 10.35
C TYR A 14 -13.85 16.33 10.23
N ASN A 15 -14.47 16.03 9.08
CA ASN A 15 -15.90 16.09 8.88
C ASN A 15 -16.50 14.72 9.23
N GLU A 16 -17.68 14.70 9.84
CA GLU A 16 -18.40 13.46 10.10
C GLU A 16 -19.65 13.38 9.21
N VAL A 17 -19.82 12.24 8.55
CA VAL A 17 -21.01 11.93 7.76
C VAL A 17 -21.75 10.80 8.49
N ILE A 18 -22.96 11.09 8.94
CA ILE A 18 -23.85 10.11 9.55
C ILE A 18 -24.55 9.34 8.41
N THR A 19 -24.47 8.03 8.45
CA THR A 19 -25.14 7.16 7.49
C THR A 19 -26.40 6.56 8.12
N GLU A 20 -27.52 6.57 7.37
CA GLU A 20 -28.67 5.76 7.78
C GLU A 20 -28.29 4.28 7.71
N ASP A 21 -28.67 3.52 8.73
CA ASP A 21 -28.41 2.06 8.83
C ASP A 21 -26.92 1.65 8.71
N GLY A 22 -25.99 2.50 9.18
CA GLY A 22 -24.57 2.21 9.15
C GLY A 22 -23.78 2.92 10.24
N VAL A 23 -22.46 2.65 10.28
CA VAL A 23 -21.54 3.37 11.16
C VAL A 23 -21.21 4.75 10.59
N PRO A 24 -20.76 5.73 11.42
CA PRO A 24 -20.28 7.03 10.93
C PRO A 24 -19.10 6.92 9.98
N ILE A 25 -18.92 7.94 9.12
CA ILE A 25 -17.72 8.11 8.29
C ILE A 25 -17.00 9.38 8.77
N LYS A 26 -15.76 9.24 9.24
CA LYS A 26 -14.90 10.36 9.63
C LYS A 26 -13.94 10.71 8.51
N MET A 27 -14.03 11.93 7.99
CA MET A 27 -13.35 12.34 6.76
C MET A 27 -12.39 13.51 7.01
N TRP A 28 -11.10 13.31 6.78
CA TRP A 28 -10.08 14.38 6.85
C TRP A 28 -10.01 15.19 5.56
N THR A 29 -11.17 15.57 5.02
CA THR A 29 -11.32 16.20 3.69
C THR A 29 -11.75 17.66 3.76
N ARG A 30 -11.55 18.35 4.89
CA ARG A 30 -11.88 19.80 4.98
C ARG A 30 -11.12 20.58 3.91
N GLY A 31 -11.88 21.29 3.07
CA GLY A 31 -11.32 22.07 1.95
C GLY A 31 -10.85 21.24 0.75
N VAL A 32 -11.06 19.93 0.76
CA VAL A 32 -10.74 19.03 -0.35
C VAL A 32 -12.04 18.48 -0.93
N PRO A 33 -12.28 18.61 -2.25
CA PRO A 33 -13.47 18.05 -2.89
C PRO A 33 -13.41 16.53 -2.90
N VAL A 34 -14.56 15.88 -2.62
CA VAL A 34 -14.73 14.44 -2.70
C VAL A 34 -15.73 14.12 -3.80
N GLU A 35 -15.39 13.18 -4.67
CA GLU A 35 -16.28 12.74 -5.75
C GLU A 35 -17.54 12.08 -5.17
N PRO A 36 -18.75 12.36 -5.69
CA PRO A 36 -20.00 11.76 -5.20
C PRO A 36 -19.96 10.22 -5.22
N GLU A 37 -19.34 9.63 -6.23
CA GLU A 37 -19.17 8.19 -6.37
C GLU A 37 -18.25 7.61 -5.28
N ALA A 38 -17.23 8.35 -4.88
CA ALA A 38 -16.36 7.94 -3.76
C ALA A 38 -17.11 8.02 -2.43
N LEU A 39 -17.92 9.05 -2.22
CA LEU A 39 -18.77 9.16 -1.03
C LEU A 39 -19.79 8.01 -0.99
N GLN A 40 -20.39 7.64 -2.13
CA GLN A 40 -21.29 6.49 -2.20
C GLN A 40 -20.59 5.17 -1.84
N GLN A 41 -19.33 4.96 -2.31
CA GLN A 41 -18.56 3.77 -1.92
C GLN A 41 -18.26 3.74 -0.41
N LEU A 42 -17.92 4.88 0.19
CA LEU A 42 -17.71 4.98 1.64
C LEU A 42 -19.01 4.65 2.40
N THR A 43 -20.13 5.18 1.93
CA THR A 43 -21.47 4.92 2.50
C THR A 43 -21.82 3.43 2.42
N ASN A 44 -21.57 2.79 1.27
CA ASN A 44 -21.78 1.35 1.11
C ASN A 44 -20.91 0.55 2.09
N ALA A 45 -19.64 0.93 2.27
CA ALA A 45 -18.77 0.28 3.25
C ALA A 45 -19.25 0.49 4.68
N ALA A 46 -19.70 1.71 5.04
CA ALA A 46 -20.19 2.03 6.38
C ALA A 46 -21.49 1.28 6.75
N ARG A 47 -22.28 0.85 5.76
CA ARG A 47 -23.50 0.05 5.95
C ARG A 47 -23.22 -1.45 6.15
N MET A 48 -21.98 -1.89 6.03
CA MET A 48 -21.65 -3.30 6.25
C MET A 48 -21.73 -3.65 7.73
N PRO A 49 -22.44 -4.71 8.12
CA PRO A 49 -22.68 -5.07 9.53
C PRO A 49 -21.37 -5.49 10.25
N ILE A 50 -20.34 -5.83 9.50
CA ILE A 50 -19.04 -6.26 10.01
C ILE A 50 -18.08 -5.08 10.27
N VAL A 51 -18.43 -3.86 9.84
CA VAL A 51 -17.57 -2.69 10.03
C VAL A 51 -17.67 -2.22 11.48
N PHE A 52 -16.50 -2.06 12.09
CA PHE A 52 -16.39 -1.71 13.50
C PHE A 52 -16.27 -0.20 13.68
N HIS A 53 -17.05 0.35 14.60
CA HIS A 53 -17.01 1.71 15.12
C HIS A 53 -17.26 2.80 14.05
N HIS A 54 -16.43 2.98 13.05
CA HIS A 54 -16.58 3.95 11.96
C HIS A 54 -15.66 3.64 10.78
N VAL A 55 -15.92 4.23 9.61
CA VAL A 55 -14.99 4.25 8.48
C VAL A 55 -14.19 5.55 8.54
N ALA A 56 -12.88 5.49 8.29
CA ALA A 56 -12.05 6.69 8.16
C ALA A 56 -11.65 6.95 6.70
N ALA A 57 -11.73 8.21 6.25
CA ALA A 57 -11.36 8.62 4.90
C ALA A 57 -10.28 9.71 4.93
N MET A 58 -9.16 9.44 4.24
CA MET A 58 -8.00 10.31 4.18
C MET A 58 -8.21 11.47 3.18
N PRO A 59 -7.42 12.56 3.25
CA PRO A 59 -7.58 13.73 2.39
C PRO A 59 -7.53 13.45 0.88
N ASP A 60 -6.85 12.38 0.47
CA ASP A 60 -6.67 11.96 -0.92
C ASP A 60 -7.68 10.89 -1.37
N VAL A 61 -8.82 10.76 -0.66
CA VAL A 61 -9.87 9.80 -0.97
C VAL A 61 -10.46 10.01 -2.36
N HIS A 62 -10.57 8.94 -3.13
CA HIS A 62 -11.17 8.93 -4.45
C HIS A 62 -11.71 7.57 -4.83
N LEU A 63 -12.49 7.52 -5.92
CA LEU A 63 -13.10 6.28 -6.41
C LEU A 63 -12.05 5.18 -6.66
N GLY A 64 -12.32 3.99 -6.15
CA GLY A 64 -11.51 2.78 -6.32
C GLY A 64 -12.32 1.57 -6.77
N ILE A 65 -11.65 0.47 -7.11
CA ILE A 65 -12.32 -0.81 -7.39
C ILE A 65 -12.52 -1.54 -6.06
N GLY A 66 -13.74 -1.91 -5.73
CA GLY A 66 -14.12 -2.61 -4.50
C GLY A 66 -14.30 -1.69 -3.29
N ALA A 67 -13.35 -0.82 -3.00
CA ALA A 67 -13.46 0.23 -2.00
C ALA A 67 -12.71 1.48 -2.47
N THR A 68 -13.01 2.63 -1.87
CA THR A 68 -12.27 3.87 -2.14
C THR A 68 -10.79 3.72 -1.85
N VAL A 69 -9.96 4.36 -2.66
CA VAL A 69 -8.56 4.63 -2.31
C VAL A 69 -8.54 5.81 -1.34
N GLY A 70 -7.72 5.77 -0.30
CA GLY A 70 -7.73 6.74 0.79
C GLY A 70 -8.71 6.35 1.91
N SER A 71 -9.12 5.08 2.03
CA SER A 71 -10.00 4.62 3.10
C SER A 71 -9.32 3.66 4.07
N VAL A 72 -9.81 3.70 5.31
CA VAL A 72 -9.48 2.77 6.40
C VAL A 72 -10.79 2.14 6.87
N ILE A 73 -10.89 0.83 6.70
CA ILE A 73 -12.11 0.07 6.99
C ILE A 73 -11.74 -0.99 8.05
N PRO A 74 -12.05 -0.74 9.32
CA PRO A 74 -11.90 -1.73 10.37
C PRO A 74 -13.07 -2.71 10.32
N THR A 75 -12.78 -4.01 10.42
CA THR A 75 -13.81 -5.05 10.45
C THR A 75 -13.64 -5.95 11.68
N PHE A 76 -14.75 -6.30 12.30
CA PHE A 76 -14.76 -7.17 13.47
C PHE A 76 -15.05 -8.60 13.03
N LYS A 77 -14.14 -9.53 13.36
CA LYS A 77 -14.23 -10.95 13.00
C LYS A 77 -14.54 -11.24 11.53
N ALA A 78 -14.15 -10.35 10.64
CA ALA A 78 -14.38 -10.49 9.21
C ALA A 78 -13.30 -9.77 8.40
N ILE A 79 -13.19 -10.11 7.09
CA ILE A 79 -12.23 -9.48 6.18
C ILE A 79 -12.84 -9.35 4.78
N ILE A 80 -12.66 -8.17 4.15
CA ILE A 80 -13.18 -7.85 2.80
C ILE A 80 -12.01 -7.90 1.81
N PRO A 81 -11.86 -8.93 0.96
CA PRO A 81 -10.73 -9.02 0.03
C PRO A 81 -10.62 -7.85 -0.95
N ALA A 82 -11.74 -7.37 -1.50
CA ALA A 82 -11.71 -6.27 -2.45
C ALA A 82 -11.38 -4.91 -1.80
N ALA A 83 -11.56 -4.77 -0.49
CA ALA A 83 -11.14 -3.58 0.24
C ALA A 83 -9.61 -3.46 0.36
N VAL A 84 -8.87 -4.57 0.35
CA VAL A 84 -7.40 -4.55 0.20
C VAL A 84 -7.02 -4.24 -1.25
N GLY A 85 -7.78 -4.79 -2.20
CA GLY A 85 -7.53 -4.68 -3.62
C GLY A 85 -6.58 -5.76 -4.14
N VAL A 86 -6.17 -5.63 -5.41
CA VAL A 86 -5.33 -6.63 -6.10
C VAL A 86 -3.83 -6.31 -6.05
N ASP A 87 -3.44 -5.08 -5.74
CA ASP A 87 -2.02 -4.72 -5.52
C ASP A 87 -1.69 -4.80 -4.03
N ILE A 88 -1.81 -6.04 -3.51
CA ILE A 88 -1.60 -6.34 -2.09
C ILE A 88 -0.17 -5.95 -1.68
N GLY A 89 -0.05 -5.23 -0.56
CA GLY A 89 1.24 -4.82 -0.03
C GLY A 89 1.93 -3.72 -0.84
N CYS A 90 1.25 -3.10 -1.83
CA CYS A 90 1.79 -1.91 -2.48
C CYS A 90 2.18 -0.88 -1.43
N GLY A 91 3.31 -0.23 -1.65
CA GLY A 91 3.88 0.66 -0.65
C GLY A 91 5.17 1.32 -1.12
N LEU A 92 5.76 2.09 -0.24
CA LEU A 92 6.97 2.85 -0.50
C LEU A 92 8.10 2.44 0.43
N MET A 93 9.32 2.63 -0.09
CA MET A 93 10.53 2.58 0.71
C MET A 93 11.39 3.81 0.38
N ALA A 94 11.95 4.42 1.41
CA ALA A 94 12.92 5.51 1.26
C ALA A 94 14.11 5.30 2.19
N CYS A 95 15.30 5.72 1.76
CA CYS A 95 16.47 5.76 2.60
C CYS A 95 17.27 7.05 2.37
N LYS A 96 17.69 7.66 3.47
CA LYS A 96 18.61 8.81 3.47
C LYS A 96 20.03 8.34 3.27
N THR A 97 20.82 9.10 2.50
CA THR A 97 22.24 8.84 2.30
C THR A 97 23.11 9.93 2.91
N THR A 98 24.41 9.69 2.99
CA THR A 98 25.40 10.73 3.34
C THR A 98 25.78 11.63 2.17
N LEU A 99 25.24 11.37 0.96
CA LEU A 99 25.44 12.21 -0.20
C LEU A 99 24.69 13.54 -0.06
N ARG A 100 25.26 14.56 -0.68
CA ARG A 100 24.70 15.88 -0.84
C ARG A 100 24.39 16.16 -2.32
N ALA A 101 23.61 17.21 -2.57
CA ALA A 101 23.31 17.64 -3.94
C ALA A 101 24.54 17.84 -4.81
N GLU A 102 25.62 18.41 -4.24
CA GLU A 102 26.90 18.64 -4.89
C GLU A 102 27.70 17.37 -5.21
N ASP A 103 27.36 16.24 -4.62
CA ASP A 103 27.97 14.94 -4.91
C ASP A 103 27.33 14.26 -6.15
N LEU A 104 26.18 14.75 -6.59
CA LEU A 104 25.51 14.26 -7.79
C LEU A 104 26.20 14.82 -9.05
N PRO A 105 26.34 14.02 -10.11
CA PRO A 105 26.92 14.52 -11.36
C PRO A 105 25.96 15.51 -12.06
N ASP A 106 26.50 16.50 -12.75
CA ASP A 106 25.73 17.46 -13.54
C ASP A 106 24.82 16.76 -14.57
N ASN A 107 25.29 15.66 -15.14
CA ASN A 107 24.49 14.80 -16.01
C ASN A 107 24.02 13.55 -15.27
N LEU A 108 22.75 13.49 -14.96
CA LEU A 108 22.11 12.34 -14.27
C LEU A 108 21.82 11.17 -15.21
N GLY A 109 22.06 11.27 -16.52
CA GLY A 109 21.81 10.21 -17.49
C GLY A 109 22.50 8.88 -17.15
N PRO A 110 23.81 8.86 -16.84
CA PRO A 110 24.52 7.64 -16.41
C PRO A 110 23.95 7.03 -15.14
N LEU A 111 23.57 7.86 -14.15
CA LEU A 111 22.96 7.42 -12.90
C LEU A 111 21.61 6.73 -13.16
N ARG A 112 20.75 7.36 -13.97
CA ARG A 112 19.47 6.79 -14.38
C ARG A 112 19.67 5.46 -15.11
N ALA A 113 20.56 5.40 -16.10
CA ALA A 113 20.84 4.18 -16.85
C ALA A 113 21.34 3.03 -15.95
N ALA A 114 22.17 3.35 -14.94
CA ALA A 114 22.66 2.36 -13.98
C ALA A 114 21.50 1.79 -13.13
N ILE A 115 20.59 2.63 -12.66
CA ILE A 115 19.41 2.21 -11.89
C ILE A 115 18.47 1.38 -12.77
N GLU A 116 18.17 1.80 -14.00
CA GLU A 116 17.32 1.08 -14.96
C GLU A 116 17.89 -0.31 -15.30
N LYS A 117 19.22 -0.42 -15.40
CA LYS A 117 19.91 -1.70 -15.60
C LYS A 117 19.86 -2.59 -14.35
N ALA A 118 19.93 -2.00 -13.16
CA ALA A 118 19.99 -2.70 -11.89
C ALA A 118 18.65 -3.28 -11.44
N VAL A 119 17.52 -2.71 -11.87
CA VAL A 119 16.18 -3.11 -11.45
C VAL A 119 15.29 -3.31 -12.67
N PRO A 120 14.91 -4.55 -13.02
CA PRO A 120 13.98 -4.83 -14.12
C PRO A 120 12.65 -4.11 -13.91
N HIS A 121 12.12 -3.54 -14.99
CA HIS A 121 10.88 -2.78 -14.99
C HIS A 121 10.02 -3.11 -16.23
N GLY A 122 8.74 -2.74 -16.19
CA GLY A 122 7.81 -3.04 -17.25
C GLY A 122 7.03 -4.33 -17.00
N ARG A 123 6.39 -4.82 -18.05
CA ARG A 123 5.62 -6.07 -18.09
C ARG A 123 5.69 -6.67 -19.48
N ASN A 124 5.40 -7.95 -19.60
CA ASN A 124 5.10 -8.58 -20.89
C ASN A 124 3.57 -8.62 -21.08
N PRO A 125 2.97 -7.68 -21.82
CA PRO A 125 1.51 -7.61 -22.00
C PRO A 125 0.96 -8.79 -22.81
N GLU A 126 1.75 -9.35 -23.71
CA GLU A 126 1.33 -10.42 -24.63
C GLU A 126 1.55 -11.82 -24.05
N ARG A 127 2.20 -11.95 -22.90
CA ARG A 127 2.62 -13.23 -22.30
C ARG A 127 3.43 -14.13 -23.25
N ARG A 128 4.03 -13.53 -24.28
CA ARG A 128 4.88 -14.19 -25.28
C ARG A 128 6.25 -13.51 -25.28
N GLY A 129 7.32 -14.33 -25.47
CA GLY A 129 8.68 -13.83 -25.47
C GLY A 129 9.23 -13.50 -24.06
N ARG A 130 10.25 -12.63 -24.01
CA ARG A 130 10.95 -12.26 -22.78
C ARG A 130 10.08 -11.34 -21.92
N ASP A 131 9.98 -11.66 -20.63
CA ASP A 131 9.39 -10.76 -19.63
C ASP A 131 10.43 -9.72 -19.20
N HIS A 132 10.35 -8.52 -19.76
CA HIS A 132 11.24 -7.41 -19.41
C HIS A 132 11.10 -6.94 -17.95
N GLY A 133 9.96 -7.23 -17.31
CA GLY A 133 9.70 -6.92 -15.90
C GLY A 133 10.21 -7.99 -14.92
N ALA A 134 10.95 -8.99 -15.40
CA ALA A 134 11.49 -10.08 -14.61
C ALA A 134 13.00 -10.25 -14.85
N TRP A 135 13.67 -10.87 -13.88
CA TRP A 135 15.05 -11.35 -14.08
C TRP A 135 15.08 -12.48 -15.10
N GLU A 136 16.09 -12.53 -15.93
CA GLU A 136 16.47 -13.75 -16.64
C GLU A 136 16.99 -14.79 -15.65
N THR A 137 18.00 -14.38 -14.88
CA THR A 137 18.55 -15.10 -13.74
C THR A 137 18.45 -14.18 -12.53
N PRO A 138 17.70 -14.52 -11.49
CA PRO A 138 17.61 -13.73 -10.28
C PRO A 138 19.00 -13.55 -9.64
N PRO A 139 19.35 -12.38 -9.11
CA PRO A 139 20.56 -12.19 -8.36
C PRO A 139 20.46 -12.84 -6.96
N ASP A 140 21.62 -13.11 -6.33
CA ASP A 140 21.72 -13.83 -5.04
C ASP A 140 20.82 -13.23 -3.96
N GLU A 141 20.71 -11.91 -3.87
CA GLU A 141 19.86 -11.24 -2.90
C GLU A 141 18.35 -11.48 -3.16
N ALA A 142 17.94 -11.61 -4.43
CA ALA A 142 16.57 -11.96 -4.78
C ALA A 142 16.26 -13.43 -4.46
N ASP A 143 17.21 -14.32 -4.75
CA ASP A 143 17.11 -15.74 -4.43
C ASP A 143 17.08 -15.97 -2.91
N ALA A 144 17.92 -15.28 -2.14
CA ALA A 144 17.92 -15.35 -0.68
C ALA A 144 16.58 -14.85 -0.07
N ALA A 145 16.06 -13.73 -0.59
CA ALA A 145 14.75 -13.22 -0.16
C ALA A 145 13.60 -14.18 -0.52
N TRP A 146 13.64 -14.78 -1.71
CA TRP A 146 12.67 -15.79 -2.13
C TRP A 146 12.73 -17.05 -1.26
N ALA A 147 13.94 -17.54 -0.94
CA ALA A 147 14.13 -18.71 -0.09
C ALA A 147 13.47 -18.57 1.29
N GLY A 148 13.38 -17.34 1.82
CA GLY A 148 12.65 -17.06 3.07
C GLY A 148 11.13 -17.08 2.97
N LEU A 149 10.57 -17.20 1.76
CA LEU A 149 9.11 -17.10 1.51
C LEU A 149 8.53 -18.32 0.79
N VAL A 150 9.36 -19.18 0.20
CA VAL A 150 8.92 -20.26 -0.70
C VAL A 150 8.11 -21.34 0.02
N ASP A 151 8.49 -21.75 1.21
CA ASP A 151 7.81 -22.83 1.94
C ASP A 151 6.36 -22.45 2.29
N GLU A 152 6.15 -21.19 2.76
CA GLU A 152 4.81 -20.69 3.06
C GLU A 152 3.98 -20.55 1.77
N PHE A 153 4.63 -20.16 0.65
CA PHE A 153 3.98 -20.07 -0.65
C PHE A 153 3.56 -21.44 -1.18
N ASP A 154 4.42 -22.44 -1.05
CA ASP A 154 4.12 -23.82 -1.49
C ASP A 154 2.95 -24.41 -0.69
N ALA A 155 2.88 -24.10 0.61
CA ALA A 155 1.73 -24.49 1.44
C ALA A 155 0.43 -23.81 0.96
N ILE A 156 0.47 -22.51 0.58
CA ILE A 156 -0.69 -21.83 -0.03
C ILE A 156 -1.05 -22.47 -1.38
N CYS A 157 -0.06 -22.83 -2.18
CA CYS A 157 -0.26 -23.45 -3.49
C CYS A 157 -0.80 -24.87 -3.42
N ALA A 158 -0.65 -25.58 -2.30
CA ALA A 158 -1.27 -26.88 -2.09
C ALA A 158 -2.81 -26.76 -2.17
N ASP A 159 -3.37 -25.71 -1.54
CA ASP A 159 -4.80 -25.43 -1.53
C ASP A 159 -5.26 -24.66 -2.81
N TYR A 160 -4.36 -23.86 -3.38
CA TYR A 160 -4.64 -22.96 -4.54
C TYR A 160 -3.63 -23.18 -5.67
N PRO A 161 -3.65 -24.33 -6.39
CA PRO A 161 -2.60 -24.73 -7.36
C PRO A 161 -2.38 -23.73 -8.50
N LYS A 162 -3.40 -22.96 -8.89
CA LYS A 162 -3.28 -21.94 -9.95
C LYS A 162 -2.28 -20.83 -9.61
N LEU A 163 -1.98 -20.60 -8.33
CA LEU A 163 -1.00 -19.60 -7.90
C LEU A 163 0.43 -20.00 -8.28
N LYS A 164 0.72 -21.29 -8.50
CA LYS A 164 2.03 -21.76 -9.00
C LYS A 164 2.42 -21.16 -10.36
N ASN A 165 1.43 -20.68 -11.12
CA ASN A 165 1.67 -20.07 -12.44
C ASN A 165 2.19 -18.62 -12.36
N THR A 166 2.41 -18.08 -11.14
CA THR A 166 3.00 -16.77 -10.97
C THR A 166 4.53 -16.84 -10.95
N ASN A 167 5.19 -15.80 -11.50
CA ASN A 167 6.65 -15.80 -11.70
C ASN A 167 7.42 -15.18 -10.53
N ASN A 168 7.13 -15.59 -9.30
CA ASN A 168 7.48 -14.88 -8.07
C ASN A 168 8.98 -14.74 -7.85
N ARG A 169 9.75 -15.84 -7.97
CA ARG A 169 11.20 -15.82 -7.82
C ARG A 169 11.87 -14.84 -8.78
N LYS A 170 11.43 -14.81 -10.06
CA LYS A 170 11.96 -13.90 -11.06
C LYS A 170 11.44 -12.47 -10.94
N HIS A 171 10.37 -12.25 -10.18
CA HIS A 171 9.83 -10.92 -9.91
C HIS A 171 10.35 -10.32 -8.60
N MET A 172 11.04 -11.07 -7.75
CA MET A 172 11.63 -10.55 -6.50
C MET A 172 12.70 -9.51 -6.81
N GLY A 173 12.58 -8.32 -6.23
CA GLY A 173 13.49 -7.21 -6.48
C GLY A 173 13.26 -6.49 -7.83
N THR A 174 12.01 -6.50 -8.36
CA THR A 174 11.65 -5.84 -9.61
C THR A 174 10.57 -4.79 -9.43
N LEU A 175 10.59 -3.75 -10.28
CA LEU A 175 9.74 -2.56 -10.12
C LEU A 175 8.27 -2.82 -10.50
N GLY A 176 8.02 -3.38 -11.67
CA GLY A 176 6.68 -3.48 -12.25
C GLY A 176 6.31 -2.31 -13.15
N THR A 177 5.03 -1.97 -13.14
CA THR A 177 4.45 -0.92 -14.00
C THR A 177 3.38 -0.13 -13.26
N GLY A 178 2.74 0.77 -13.97
CA GLY A 178 1.62 1.55 -13.42
C GLY A 178 2.08 2.83 -12.76
N ASN A 179 1.87 2.96 -11.46
CA ASN A 179 2.33 4.07 -10.64
C ASN A 179 3.63 3.77 -9.88
N HIS A 180 4.25 2.63 -10.16
CA HIS A 180 5.52 2.26 -9.54
C HIS A 180 6.65 3.11 -10.12
N PHE A 181 7.58 3.50 -9.25
CA PHE A 181 8.71 4.37 -9.61
C PHE A 181 9.92 4.14 -8.70
N ILE A 182 11.08 4.60 -9.15
CA ILE A 182 12.29 4.80 -8.37
C ILE A 182 12.72 6.25 -8.58
N GLU A 183 13.03 6.94 -7.51
CA GLU A 183 13.33 8.37 -7.53
C GLU A 183 14.56 8.67 -6.67
N VAL A 184 15.39 9.59 -7.16
CA VAL A 184 16.47 10.24 -6.40
C VAL A 184 15.98 11.62 -6.01
N CYS A 185 15.87 11.88 -4.72
CA CYS A 185 15.29 13.10 -4.16
C CYS A 185 16.33 13.89 -3.36
N LEU A 186 16.08 15.17 -3.17
CA LEU A 186 16.80 16.03 -2.25
C LEU A 186 15.86 16.50 -1.13
N ASP A 187 16.34 16.46 0.12
CA ASP A 187 15.64 17.12 1.22
C ASP A 187 15.99 18.63 1.30
N GLU A 188 15.33 19.33 2.21
CA GLU A 188 15.49 20.78 2.43
C GLU A 188 16.93 21.16 2.84
N ALA A 189 17.69 20.21 3.36
CA ALA A 189 19.11 20.39 3.73
C ALA A 189 20.07 20.01 2.58
N GLY A 190 19.54 19.60 1.42
CA GLY A 190 20.32 19.13 0.28
C GLY A 190 20.88 17.72 0.42
N ALA A 191 20.41 16.92 1.39
CA ALA A 191 20.79 15.52 1.48
C ALA A 191 20.06 14.68 0.43
N VAL A 192 20.75 13.69 -0.14
CA VAL A 192 20.21 12.80 -1.18
C VAL A 192 19.46 11.64 -0.52
N TRP A 193 18.27 11.38 -1.02
CA TRP A 193 17.43 10.25 -0.65
C TRP A 193 17.16 9.38 -1.87
N PHE A 194 17.07 8.07 -1.66
CA PHE A 194 16.50 7.14 -2.64
C PHE A 194 15.10 6.76 -2.18
N MET A 195 14.12 6.88 -3.07
CA MET A 195 12.74 6.49 -2.82
C MET A 195 12.26 5.58 -3.92
N LEU A 196 11.45 4.58 -3.55
CA LEU A 196 10.82 3.67 -4.50
C LEU A 196 9.41 3.29 -4.07
N HIS A 197 8.58 3.01 -5.07
CA HIS A 197 7.20 2.57 -4.93
C HIS A 197 7.00 1.27 -5.72
N SER A 198 6.65 0.19 -5.02
CA SER A 198 6.35 -1.11 -5.63
C SER A 198 5.52 -1.99 -4.70
N GLY A 199 4.96 -3.09 -5.22
CA GLY A 199 4.05 -4.00 -4.52
C GLY A 199 4.42 -5.47 -4.68
N SER A 200 3.43 -6.34 -4.52
CA SER A 200 3.57 -7.81 -4.58
C SER A 200 3.61 -8.38 -5.98
N ARG A 201 3.70 -7.53 -7.00
CA ARG A 201 3.82 -7.96 -8.39
C ARG A 201 2.61 -8.81 -8.84
N GLY A 202 2.82 -9.73 -9.77
CA GLY A 202 1.74 -10.56 -10.31
C GLY A 202 1.06 -11.51 -9.32
N VAL A 203 1.78 -11.93 -8.28
CA VAL A 203 1.22 -12.87 -7.29
C VAL A 203 0.17 -12.22 -6.40
N GLY A 204 0.36 -10.97 -5.96
CA GLY A 204 -0.68 -10.28 -5.20
C GLY A 204 -1.95 -10.07 -5.99
N ASN A 205 -1.81 -9.76 -7.30
CA ASN A 205 -2.96 -9.69 -8.20
C ASN A 205 -3.69 -11.05 -8.32
N ALA A 206 -2.95 -12.15 -8.46
CA ALA A 206 -3.53 -13.49 -8.54
C ALA A 206 -4.26 -13.88 -7.24
N ILE A 207 -3.66 -13.62 -6.09
CA ILE A 207 -4.27 -13.84 -4.77
C ILE A 207 -5.53 -12.98 -4.61
N GLY A 208 -5.42 -11.66 -4.79
CA GLY A 208 -6.55 -10.75 -4.67
C GLY A 208 -7.71 -11.14 -5.56
N THR A 209 -7.45 -11.37 -6.85
CA THR A 209 -8.49 -11.79 -7.82
C THR A 209 -9.17 -13.09 -7.41
N ARG A 210 -8.40 -14.09 -6.94
CA ARG A 210 -8.96 -15.39 -6.53
C ARG A 210 -9.87 -15.24 -5.32
N PHE A 211 -9.40 -14.57 -4.26
CA PHE A 211 -10.18 -14.46 -3.03
C PHE A 211 -11.35 -13.48 -3.13
N ILE A 212 -11.27 -12.44 -3.96
CA ILE A 212 -12.42 -11.60 -4.31
C ILE A 212 -13.51 -12.43 -4.97
N ALA A 213 -13.15 -13.31 -5.91
CA ALA A 213 -14.11 -14.21 -6.56
C ALA A 213 -14.75 -15.18 -5.54
N LEU A 214 -13.93 -15.81 -4.68
CA LEU A 214 -14.42 -16.72 -3.64
C LEU A 214 -15.36 -16.04 -2.65
N ALA A 215 -15.05 -14.81 -2.22
CA ALA A 215 -15.92 -14.06 -1.31
C ALA A 215 -17.29 -13.77 -1.96
N ARG A 216 -17.31 -13.40 -3.23
CA ARG A 216 -18.57 -13.21 -3.98
C ARG A 216 -19.36 -14.52 -4.15
N GLU A 217 -18.67 -15.63 -4.44
CA GLU A 217 -19.28 -16.96 -4.56
C GLU A 217 -19.88 -17.39 -3.20
N GLU A 218 -19.18 -17.16 -2.08
CA GLU A 218 -19.67 -17.47 -0.75
C GLU A 218 -20.87 -16.61 -0.35
N ALA A 219 -20.83 -15.30 -0.61
CA ALA A 219 -21.94 -14.39 -0.36
C ALA A 219 -23.21 -14.78 -1.15
N MET A 220 -23.06 -15.13 -2.44
CA MET A 220 -24.18 -15.59 -3.26
C MET A 220 -24.75 -16.93 -2.75
N ARG A 221 -23.90 -17.89 -2.37
CA ARG A 221 -24.33 -19.19 -1.84
C ARG A 221 -25.12 -19.07 -0.54
N ASN A 222 -24.74 -18.10 0.29
CA ASN A 222 -25.36 -17.85 1.60
C ASN A 222 -26.45 -16.80 1.57
N ASP A 223 -26.86 -16.35 0.37
CA ASP A 223 -27.90 -15.31 0.15
C ASP A 223 -27.66 -14.02 0.95
N VAL A 224 -26.38 -13.60 1.04
CA VAL A 224 -25.99 -12.38 1.76
C VAL A 224 -26.30 -11.15 0.92
N HIS A 225 -27.21 -10.30 1.42
CA HIS A 225 -27.53 -9.03 0.77
C HIS A 225 -26.44 -7.98 1.08
N LEU A 226 -25.75 -7.52 0.04
CA LEU A 226 -24.67 -6.55 0.13
C LEU A 226 -25.06 -5.22 -0.54
N PRO A 227 -24.72 -4.06 0.03
CA PRO A 227 -24.92 -2.75 -0.61
C PRO A 227 -24.09 -2.59 -1.90
N ASP A 228 -22.99 -3.34 -2.00
CA ASP A 228 -22.17 -3.49 -3.18
C ASP A 228 -21.58 -4.91 -3.17
N ARG A 229 -21.67 -5.62 -4.30
CA ARG A 229 -21.14 -6.99 -4.44
C ARG A 229 -19.63 -7.07 -4.18
N ASP A 230 -18.92 -5.96 -4.35
CA ASP A 230 -17.48 -5.87 -4.14
C ASP A 230 -17.12 -5.83 -2.64
N LEU A 231 -18.09 -5.63 -1.77
CA LEU A 231 -17.95 -5.71 -0.32
C LEU A 231 -18.18 -7.12 0.24
N ALA A 232 -18.22 -8.14 -0.62
CA ALA A 232 -18.25 -9.53 -0.19
C ALA A 232 -17.06 -9.84 0.71
N TYR A 233 -17.31 -10.55 1.81
CA TYR A 233 -16.38 -10.76 2.91
C TYR A 233 -16.36 -12.21 3.37
N PHE A 234 -15.33 -12.56 4.12
CA PHE A 234 -15.24 -13.81 4.87
C PHE A 234 -15.39 -13.52 6.35
N GLU A 235 -16.24 -14.28 7.04
CA GLU A 235 -16.34 -14.25 8.49
C GLU A 235 -15.31 -15.19 9.14
N GLU A 236 -14.84 -14.85 10.32
CA GLU A 236 -13.96 -15.70 11.13
C GLU A 236 -14.64 -17.04 11.37
N GLY A 237 -13.93 -18.13 11.06
CA GLY A 237 -14.47 -19.49 11.11
C GLY A 237 -15.10 -19.97 9.79
N SER A 238 -15.27 -19.11 8.78
CA SER A 238 -15.65 -19.57 7.44
C SER A 238 -14.50 -20.30 6.74
N GLN A 239 -14.85 -21.07 5.71
CA GLN A 239 -13.91 -21.92 4.99
C GLN A 239 -12.68 -21.16 4.47
N TYR A 240 -12.86 -19.94 3.93
CA TYR A 240 -11.80 -19.20 3.23
C TYR A 240 -11.17 -18.08 4.06
N PHE A 241 -11.67 -17.81 5.26
CA PHE A 241 -11.16 -16.73 6.11
C PHE A 241 -9.67 -16.94 6.44
N GLY A 242 -9.34 -18.08 7.03
CA GLY A 242 -7.96 -18.42 7.43
C GLY A 242 -7.01 -18.49 6.24
N ASP A 243 -7.48 -19.03 5.13
CA ASP A 243 -6.71 -19.12 3.89
C ASP A 243 -6.40 -17.74 3.32
N TYR A 244 -7.38 -16.82 3.33
CA TYR A 244 -7.15 -15.46 2.85
C TYR A 244 -6.22 -14.69 3.78
N VAL A 245 -6.40 -14.78 5.10
CA VAL A 245 -5.49 -14.12 6.07
C VAL A 245 -4.04 -14.59 5.84
N ARG A 246 -3.82 -15.89 5.65
CA ARG A 246 -2.51 -16.46 5.33
C ARG A 246 -1.96 -15.92 3.99
N ALA A 247 -2.76 -15.99 2.93
CA ALA A 247 -2.34 -15.59 1.58
C ALA A 247 -2.07 -14.08 1.45
N VAL A 248 -2.94 -13.23 2.04
CA VAL A 248 -2.73 -11.78 2.03
C VAL A 248 -1.51 -11.38 2.86
N GLY A 249 -1.32 -12.00 4.02
CA GLY A 249 -0.15 -11.80 4.88
C GLY A 249 1.15 -12.18 4.16
N TRP A 250 1.16 -13.32 3.47
CA TRP A 250 2.30 -13.73 2.65
C TRP A 250 2.60 -12.73 1.52
N ALA A 251 1.57 -12.27 0.80
CA ALA A 251 1.75 -11.29 -0.28
C ALA A 251 2.30 -9.94 0.23
N GLN A 252 1.91 -9.52 1.44
CA GLN A 252 2.46 -8.34 2.12
C GLN A 252 3.94 -8.53 2.45
N LYS A 253 4.35 -9.71 2.98
CA LYS A 253 5.75 -10.06 3.23
C LYS A 253 6.57 -10.04 1.92
N PHE A 254 6.03 -10.63 0.84
CA PHE A 254 6.66 -10.61 -0.47
C PHE A 254 6.87 -9.18 -0.99
N ALA A 255 5.85 -8.31 -0.89
CA ALA A 255 5.95 -6.93 -1.33
C ALA A 255 7.00 -6.13 -0.55
N ARG A 256 7.10 -6.36 0.77
CA ARG A 256 8.13 -5.76 1.62
C ARG A 256 9.53 -6.19 1.19
N ALA A 257 9.75 -7.50 1.06
CA ALA A 257 11.04 -8.06 0.62
C ALA A 257 11.40 -7.59 -0.80
N ASN A 258 10.42 -7.49 -1.71
CA ASN A 258 10.60 -6.96 -3.05
C ASN A 258 11.21 -5.54 -3.02
N ARG A 259 10.68 -4.63 -2.21
CA ARG A 259 11.22 -3.27 -2.06
C ARG A 259 12.61 -3.25 -1.42
N GLU A 260 12.86 -4.11 -0.44
CA GLU A 260 14.18 -4.23 0.21
C GLU A 260 15.27 -4.67 -0.77
N VAL A 261 15.00 -5.70 -1.57
CA VAL A 261 15.92 -6.15 -2.63
C VAL A 261 16.13 -5.06 -3.69
N MET A 262 15.05 -4.39 -4.12
CA MET A 262 15.16 -3.26 -5.04
C MET A 262 16.07 -2.15 -4.48
N MET A 263 15.88 -1.75 -3.22
CA MET A 263 16.67 -0.69 -2.59
C MET A 263 18.14 -1.06 -2.52
N GLN A 264 18.47 -2.30 -2.16
CA GLN A 264 19.85 -2.81 -2.19
C GLN A 264 20.47 -2.71 -3.59
N ARG A 265 19.70 -3.03 -4.63
CA ARG A 265 20.12 -2.94 -6.04
C ARG A 265 20.35 -1.49 -6.47
N VAL A 266 19.45 -0.58 -6.09
CA VAL A 266 19.57 0.86 -6.36
C VAL A 266 20.83 1.42 -5.72
N VAL A 267 21.03 1.17 -4.43
CA VAL A 267 22.25 1.62 -3.70
C VAL A 267 23.52 1.10 -4.35
N ARG A 268 23.55 -0.19 -4.74
CA ARG A 268 24.70 -0.79 -5.42
C ARG A 268 24.96 -0.13 -6.79
N ALA A 269 23.92 0.13 -7.57
CA ALA A 269 24.04 0.80 -8.86
C ALA A 269 24.55 2.23 -8.73
N VAL A 270 24.07 2.98 -7.74
CA VAL A 270 24.51 4.35 -7.48
C VAL A 270 25.99 4.38 -7.07
N ARG A 271 26.44 3.42 -6.22
CA ARG A 271 27.87 3.27 -5.84
C ARG A 271 28.79 3.00 -7.00
N GLN A 272 28.32 2.48 -8.12
CA GLN A 272 29.11 2.28 -9.33
C GLN A 272 29.31 3.56 -10.15
N VAL A 273 28.42 4.54 -9.99
CA VAL A 273 28.43 5.79 -10.76
C VAL A 273 29.03 6.94 -9.96
N ILE A 274 28.69 7.03 -8.69
CA ILE A 274 29.19 8.09 -7.80
C ILE A 274 30.51 7.60 -7.17
N ALA A 275 31.61 8.26 -7.53
CA ALA A 275 32.93 7.88 -7.05
C ALA A 275 33.16 8.09 -5.55
N ARG A 276 32.39 9.03 -4.93
CA ARG A 276 32.46 9.29 -3.50
C ARG A 276 31.82 8.15 -2.71
N PRO A 277 32.53 7.55 -1.74
CA PRO A 277 31.90 6.60 -0.81
C PRO A 277 30.76 7.25 -0.03
N PHE A 278 29.65 6.52 0.14
CA PHE A 278 28.52 6.97 0.94
C PHE A 278 27.87 5.81 1.70
N GLU A 279 27.21 6.18 2.77
CA GLU A 279 26.40 5.27 3.57
C GLU A 279 24.93 5.56 3.38
N THR A 280 24.12 4.53 3.57
CA THR A 280 22.66 4.62 3.63
C THR A 280 22.26 4.58 5.09
N HIS A 281 21.72 5.67 5.59
CA HIS A 281 21.42 5.80 7.00
C HIS A 281 20.11 5.18 7.43
N LEU A 282 20.05 5.01 8.72
CA LEU A 282 19.10 4.50 9.65
C LEU A 282 17.66 5.06 9.55
N GLU A 283 17.42 6.11 8.80
CA GLU A 283 16.08 6.58 8.46
C GLU A 283 15.58 5.87 7.19
N ALA A 284 15.57 4.54 7.22
CA ALA A 284 14.90 3.76 6.19
C ALA A 284 13.45 3.55 6.59
N VAL A 285 12.53 3.95 5.71
CA VAL A 285 11.08 3.71 5.85
C VAL A 285 10.66 2.71 4.81
N ASN A 286 9.97 1.64 5.22
CA ASN A 286 9.37 0.67 4.31
C ASN A 286 7.93 0.42 4.77
N CYS A 287 6.98 1.13 4.18
CA CYS A 287 5.57 1.11 4.56
C CYS A 287 4.66 0.62 3.46
N HIS A 288 3.61 -0.10 3.84
CA HIS A 288 2.51 -0.47 2.95
C HIS A 288 1.44 0.63 2.92
N HIS A 289 0.65 0.66 1.85
CA HIS A 289 -0.57 1.47 1.76
C HIS A 289 -1.79 0.73 1.18
N ASN A 290 -1.62 -0.54 0.78
CA ASN A 290 -2.71 -1.45 0.43
C ASN A 290 -2.50 -2.76 1.20
N TYR A 291 -3.09 -2.87 2.38
CA TYR A 291 -2.86 -4.01 3.25
C TYR A 291 -3.95 -4.16 4.30
N VAL A 292 -3.95 -5.28 4.98
CA VAL A 292 -4.78 -5.54 6.15
C VAL A 292 -3.93 -6.04 7.30
N GLN A 293 -4.24 -5.60 8.50
CA GLN A 293 -3.53 -5.99 9.71
C GLN A 293 -4.52 -6.13 10.86
N ARG A 294 -4.30 -7.13 11.74
CA ARG A 294 -5.02 -7.23 13.02
C ARG A 294 -4.41 -6.22 13.99
N GLU A 295 -5.23 -5.37 14.55
CA GLU A 295 -4.85 -4.29 15.45
C GLU A 295 -5.90 -4.15 16.56
N THR A 296 -5.52 -3.58 17.71
CA THR A 296 -6.45 -3.29 18.80
C THR A 296 -6.85 -1.82 18.75
N HIS A 297 -8.13 -1.54 18.55
CA HIS A 297 -8.69 -0.19 18.53
C HIS A 297 -9.96 -0.14 19.36
N PHE A 298 -10.13 0.93 20.14
CA PHE A 298 -11.30 1.14 21.02
C PHE A 298 -11.63 -0.09 21.90
N GLY A 299 -10.58 -0.81 22.32
CA GLY A 299 -10.67 -1.98 23.20
C GLY A 299 -10.96 -3.31 22.52
N GLU A 300 -11.12 -3.35 21.19
CA GLU A 300 -11.41 -4.54 20.42
C GLU A 300 -10.31 -4.89 19.42
N ASP A 301 -10.11 -6.18 19.18
CA ASP A 301 -9.22 -6.69 18.14
C ASP A 301 -9.97 -6.72 16.80
N VAL A 302 -9.50 -5.94 15.86
CA VAL A 302 -10.13 -5.75 14.54
C VAL A 302 -9.13 -5.95 13.40
N PHE A 303 -9.64 -6.28 12.22
CA PHE A 303 -8.86 -6.27 10.99
C PHE A 303 -8.95 -4.87 10.36
N VAL A 304 -7.88 -4.10 10.46
CA VAL A 304 -7.80 -2.76 9.85
C VAL A 304 -7.33 -2.90 8.42
N THR A 305 -8.24 -2.70 7.48
CA THR A 305 -7.92 -2.66 6.05
C THR A 305 -7.62 -1.23 5.63
N ARG A 306 -6.40 -1.02 5.11
CA ARG A 306 -5.96 0.26 4.53
C ARG A 306 -5.82 0.11 3.03
N LYS A 307 -6.56 0.91 2.28
CA LYS A 307 -6.46 1.02 0.82
C LYS A 307 -6.11 2.44 0.44
N GLY A 308 -4.88 2.64 -0.01
CA GLY A 308 -4.37 3.99 -0.21
C GLY A 308 -4.28 4.78 1.10
N ALA A 309 -3.91 4.12 2.18
CA ALA A 309 -3.66 4.73 3.48
C ALA A 309 -2.47 4.04 4.17
N VAL A 310 -1.68 4.81 4.89
CA VAL A 310 -0.45 4.38 5.57
C VAL A 310 -0.69 4.33 7.07
N SER A 311 -0.06 3.37 7.77
CA SER A 311 0.00 3.39 9.23
C SER A 311 0.69 4.66 9.73
N ALA A 312 0.12 5.26 10.77
CA ALA A 312 0.62 6.47 11.42
C ALA A 312 0.58 6.34 12.94
N LYS A 313 0.94 5.16 13.45
CA LYS A 313 1.09 4.91 14.89
C LYS A 313 2.06 5.90 15.49
N LYS A 314 1.90 6.22 16.74
CA LYS A 314 2.71 7.24 17.41
C LYS A 314 4.22 6.97 17.26
N GLY A 315 4.91 7.90 16.59
CA GLY A 315 6.35 7.81 16.33
C GLY A 315 6.75 7.00 15.09
N GLU A 316 5.83 6.23 14.48
CA GLU A 316 6.09 5.47 13.26
C GLU A 316 6.36 6.40 12.07
N LEU A 317 7.33 6.04 11.24
CA LEU A 317 7.63 6.79 10.01
C LEU A 317 6.80 6.26 8.85
N GLY A 318 6.29 7.19 8.04
CA GLY A 318 5.55 6.90 6.80
C GLY A 318 6.03 7.78 5.65
N ILE A 319 5.61 7.44 4.46
CA ILE A 319 5.94 8.18 3.24
C ILE A 319 4.64 8.60 2.54
N ILE A 320 4.53 9.89 2.25
CA ILE A 320 3.45 10.45 1.43
C ILE A 320 4.09 10.99 0.15
N PRO A 321 4.08 10.24 -0.97
CA PRO A 321 4.67 10.70 -2.23
C PRO A 321 3.86 11.82 -2.85
N GLY A 322 4.56 12.76 -3.45
CA GLY A 322 4.00 13.76 -4.34
C GLY A 322 3.79 13.25 -5.77
N SER A 323 3.49 14.15 -6.67
CA SER A 323 3.56 13.93 -8.12
C SER A 323 4.90 14.42 -8.66
N MET A 324 5.16 14.25 -9.98
CA MET A 324 6.41 14.73 -10.61
C MET A 324 6.67 16.24 -10.43
N GLY A 325 5.67 17.02 -10.08
CA GLY A 325 5.79 18.46 -9.81
C GLY A 325 5.51 18.85 -8.36
N ALA A 326 5.23 17.89 -7.48
CA ALA A 326 4.91 18.11 -6.08
C ALA A 326 5.90 17.39 -5.16
N ARG A 327 6.13 17.95 -3.97
CA ARG A 327 7.03 17.37 -2.97
C ARG A 327 6.48 16.07 -2.40
N SER A 328 7.39 15.15 -2.07
CA SER A 328 7.12 13.99 -1.24
C SER A 328 7.49 14.29 0.21
N TYR A 329 6.87 13.59 1.16
CA TYR A 329 7.05 13.86 2.58
C TYR A 329 7.38 12.57 3.33
N ILE A 330 8.41 12.63 4.18
CA ILE A 330 8.61 11.65 5.25
C ILE A 330 7.86 12.19 6.47
N VAL A 331 6.92 11.43 6.96
CA VAL A 331 6.04 11.84 8.06
C VAL A 331 6.23 10.97 9.28
N ARG A 332 5.94 11.54 10.45
CA ARG A 332 5.93 10.81 11.73
C ARG A 332 4.51 10.72 12.24
N GLY A 333 4.04 9.51 12.49
CA GLY A 333 2.70 9.23 12.98
C GLY A 333 2.42 9.88 14.33
N LYS A 334 1.20 10.37 14.49
CA LYS A 334 0.70 10.98 15.72
C LYS A 334 -0.10 10.02 16.60
N GLY A 335 -0.46 8.83 16.07
CA GLY A 335 -1.27 7.84 16.79
C GLY A 335 -2.70 8.32 17.03
N ASN A 336 -3.33 8.98 16.06
CA ASN A 336 -4.71 9.44 16.19
C ASN A 336 -5.69 8.25 16.12
N PRO A 337 -6.41 7.91 17.21
CA PRO A 337 -7.32 6.77 17.23
C PRO A 337 -8.51 6.95 16.26
N GLU A 338 -8.95 8.20 16.04
CA GLU A 338 -10.09 8.49 15.16
C GLU A 338 -9.80 8.14 13.69
N SER A 339 -8.53 8.11 13.28
CA SER A 339 -8.12 7.64 11.96
C SER A 339 -7.65 6.18 11.95
N PHE A 340 -7.89 5.43 13.03
CA PHE A 340 -7.26 4.12 13.26
C PHE A 340 -5.75 4.18 13.05
N GLU A 341 -5.12 5.20 13.64
CA GLU A 341 -3.69 5.47 13.52
C GLU A 341 -3.20 5.45 12.07
N SER A 342 -3.91 6.15 11.17
CA SER A 342 -3.64 6.15 9.72
C SER A 342 -3.51 7.56 9.17
N CYS A 343 -2.81 7.67 8.03
CA CYS A 343 -2.69 8.90 7.25
C CYS A 343 -2.80 8.61 5.74
N SER A 344 -2.86 9.68 4.92
CA SER A 344 -2.91 9.57 3.46
C SER A 344 -1.66 8.90 2.88
N HIS A 345 -1.80 8.33 1.68
CA HIS A 345 -0.72 7.68 0.94
C HIS A 345 -0.21 8.52 -0.24
N GLY A 346 -0.85 9.65 -0.55
CA GLY A 346 -0.47 10.52 -1.66
C GLY A 346 -0.75 11.98 -1.37
N ALA A 347 0.08 12.88 -1.90
CA ALA A 347 -0.08 14.32 -1.78
C ALA A 347 -0.81 14.86 -3.02
N GLY A 348 -2.02 15.38 -2.82
CA GLY A 348 -2.74 16.18 -3.80
C GLY A 348 -3.52 15.43 -4.89
N ARG A 349 -3.74 14.13 -4.77
CA ARG A 349 -4.60 13.41 -5.69
C ARG A 349 -6.06 13.52 -5.24
N VAL A 350 -6.94 14.02 -6.10
CA VAL A 350 -8.37 14.26 -5.83
C VAL A 350 -9.31 13.51 -6.77
N MET A 351 -8.78 12.71 -7.73
CA MET A 351 -9.59 11.97 -8.70
C MET A 351 -8.87 10.75 -9.26
N SER A 352 -9.62 9.85 -9.89
CA SER A 352 -9.07 8.67 -10.57
C SER A 352 -8.22 9.06 -11.79
N ARG A 353 -7.26 8.17 -12.21
CA ARG A 353 -6.44 8.43 -13.41
C ARG A 353 -7.26 8.53 -14.69
N THR A 354 -8.36 7.79 -14.79
CA THR A 354 -9.23 7.81 -15.95
C THR A 354 -9.90 9.17 -16.10
N LYS A 355 -10.25 9.80 -14.98
CA LYS A 355 -10.89 11.12 -14.96
C LYS A 355 -9.87 12.26 -15.13
N ALA A 356 -8.61 12.02 -14.79
CA ALA A 356 -7.50 12.98 -14.95
C ALA A 356 -6.90 13.00 -16.38
N LYS A 357 -7.28 12.06 -17.25
CA LYS A 357 -6.93 12.01 -18.69
C LYS A 357 -7.99 12.70 -19.53
#